data_6df8173ac9838b8d3f6578dadbf74a07
#
_entry.id   6df8173ac9838b8d3f6578dadbf74a07
#
_cell.length_a   1.000
_cell.length_b   1.000
_cell.length_c   1.000
_cell.angle_alpha   90.00
_cell.angle_beta   90.00
_cell.angle_gamma   90.00
#
_symmetry.space_group_name_H-M   'P 1'
#
loop_
_entity.id
_entity.type
_entity.pdbx_description
1 polymer ?
#
loop_
_entity_poly.entity_id
_entity_poly.type
_entity_poly.pdbx_seq_one_letter_code
_entity_poly.pdbx_strand_id
1 'polypeptide(L)'
;MEIAMMAIAEMLKATEAAVVSRVSLREVNRVIDEHIIPDSFVSLDNGRHVRAAACWMISFYFDSAKRLTAEERLNTIRAAEKRLLGKHMNEWSLLLLQDWTVHNEFLTIDLAPFVRRTAERLDELEAARDIVTASDDILGGAPVIRGTRIPVYDIAASVTAGIPTQRILEAYPGLSEHQIRLASIFAEANPPRGRPRLAGDIPEEAVIVTDRRISRRRKAG
;
A
#
# COMPACT_ATOMS: atom_id res chain seq x y z
N MET A 1 -18.04 3.43 16.78
CA MET A 1 -17.25 2.90 15.66
C MET A 1 -15.85 2.70 16.20
N GLU A 2 -15.57 1.48 16.63
CA GLU A 2 -14.27 1.09 17.18
C GLU A 2 -13.31 1.05 16.01
N ILE A 3 -12.35 1.97 15.99
CA ILE A 3 -11.29 1.99 15.00
C ILE A 3 -10.39 0.80 15.35
N ALA A 4 -10.39 -0.22 14.52
CA ALA A 4 -9.44 -1.34 14.63
C ALA A 4 -8.05 -0.75 14.42
N MET A 5 -7.29 -0.60 15.51
CA MET A 5 -6.07 0.21 15.52
C MET A 5 -4.87 -0.67 15.19
N MET A 6 -4.44 -0.60 13.94
CA MET A 6 -3.11 -1.08 13.58
C MET A 6 -2.06 -0.43 14.49
N ALA A 7 -1.14 -1.22 15.06
CA ALA A 7 -0.15 -0.69 15.98
C ALA A 7 0.76 0.33 15.26
N ILE A 8 0.99 1.48 15.87
CA ILE A 8 1.91 2.52 15.37
C ILE A 8 3.29 1.95 15.01
N ALA A 9 3.72 0.94 15.79
CA ALA A 9 4.99 0.26 15.62
C ALA A 9 5.00 -0.81 14.51
N GLU A 10 3.84 -1.12 13.91
CA GLU A 10 3.77 -2.14 12.85
C GLU A 10 4.67 -1.77 11.66
N MET A 11 5.37 -2.78 11.16
CA MET A 11 6.24 -2.68 10.01
C MET A 11 5.51 -3.14 8.75
N LEU A 12 5.17 -2.19 7.89
CA LEU A 12 4.52 -2.43 6.60
C LEU A 12 5.55 -2.81 5.56
N LYS A 13 5.23 -3.75 4.68
CA LYS A 13 6.02 -3.98 3.46
C LYS A 13 6.05 -2.70 2.62
N ALA A 14 7.09 -2.50 1.82
CA ALA A 14 7.18 -1.31 0.96
C ALA A 14 5.96 -1.13 0.03
N THR A 15 5.32 -2.23 -0.41
CA THR A 15 4.09 -2.18 -1.21
C THR A 15 2.89 -1.67 -0.40
N GLU A 16 2.75 -2.11 0.84
CA GLU A 16 1.70 -1.66 1.76
C GLU A 16 1.91 -0.19 2.15
N ALA A 17 3.17 0.20 2.43
CA ALA A 17 3.52 1.59 2.69
C ALA A 17 3.22 2.50 1.50
N ALA A 18 3.40 2.02 0.26
CA ALA A 18 3.04 2.74 -0.96
C ALA A 18 1.53 3.04 -1.03
N VAL A 19 0.70 2.03 -0.74
CA VAL A 19 -0.77 2.16 -0.71
C VAL A 19 -1.20 3.15 0.38
N VAL A 20 -0.69 2.99 1.60
CA VAL A 20 -1.03 3.85 2.74
C VAL A 20 -0.57 5.29 2.51
N SER A 21 0.62 5.49 1.96
CA SER A 21 1.17 6.82 1.67
C SER A 21 0.62 7.45 0.39
N ARG A 22 -0.14 6.70 -0.44
CA ARG A 22 -0.63 7.13 -1.76
C ARG A 22 0.50 7.58 -2.69
N VAL A 23 1.58 6.82 -2.71
CA VAL A 23 2.72 7.04 -3.59
C VAL A 23 3.06 5.74 -4.32
N SER A 24 3.87 5.80 -5.35
CA SER A 24 4.33 4.60 -6.03
C SER A 24 5.34 3.81 -5.19
N LEU A 25 5.44 2.50 -5.41
CA LEU A 25 6.48 1.66 -4.80
C LEU A 25 7.89 2.19 -5.08
N ARG A 26 8.10 2.79 -6.27
CA ARG A 26 9.38 3.42 -6.63
C ARG A 26 9.70 4.60 -5.71
N GLU A 27 8.70 5.40 -5.35
CA GLU A 27 8.85 6.52 -4.43
C GLU A 27 9.14 6.05 -3.01
N VAL A 28 8.48 4.99 -2.52
CA VAL A 28 8.81 4.38 -1.22
C VAL A 28 10.25 3.87 -1.22
N ASN A 29 10.68 3.14 -2.26
CA ASN A 29 12.05 2.68 -2.36
C ASN A 29 13.05 3.84 -2.37
N ARG A 30 12.75 4.91 -3.09
CA ARG A 30 13.56 6.13 -3.11
C ARG A 30 13.69 6.75 -1.73
N VAL A 31 12.58 6.83 -0.98
CA VAL A 31 12.57 7.39 0.39
C VAL A 31 13.50 6.61 1.32
N ILE A 32 13.55 5.30 1.17
CA ILE A 32 14.43 4.41 1.92
C ILE A 32 15.90 4.61 1.47
N ASP A 33 16.16 4.55 0.17
CA ASP A 33 17.51 4.59 -0.40
C ASP A 33 18.20 5.96 -0.21
N GLU A 34 17.43 7.05 -0.24
CA GLU A 34 17.93 8.43 -0.06
C GLU A 34 17.83 8.91 1.40
N HIS A 35 17.46 8.06 2.35
CA HIS A 35 17.29 8.40 3.78
C HIS A 35 16.41 9.64 4.01
N ILE A 36 15.31 9.76 3.21
CA ILE A 36 14.37 10.88 3.30
C ILE A 36 13.57 10.81 4.59
N ILE A 37 13.14 9.60 4.98
CA ILE A 37 12.63 9.33 6.32
C ILE A 37 13.76 8.78 7.20
N PRO A 38 13.71 9.02 8.52
CA PRO A 38 14.73 8.51 9.43
C PRO A 38 14.83 6.98 9.44
N ASP A 39 16.05 6.47 9.56
CA ASP A 39 16.33 5.02 9.57
C ASP A 39 15.61 4.29 10.72
N SER A 40 15.29 4.99 11.81
CA SER A 40 14.49 4.48 12.94
C SER A 40 13.08 3.98 12.53
N PHE A 41 12.59 4.40 11.36
CA PHE A 41 11.31 3.98 10.80
C PHE A 41 11.42 2.96 9.67
N VAL A 42 12.63 2.49 9.38
CA VAL A 42 12.90 1.55 8.28
C VAL A 42 13.49 0.26 8.85
N SER A 43 13.09 -0.89 8.29
CA SER A 43 13.80 -2.16 8.46
C SER A 43 14.10 -2.77 7.11
N LEU A 44 15.30 -3.31 6.97
CA LEU A 44 15.75 -4.03 5.79
C LEU A 44 15.84 -5.54 6.04
N ASP A 45 15.47 -5.99 7.26
CA ASP A 45 15.43 -7.40 7.62
C ASP A 45 14.29 -8.10 6.86
N ASN A 46 14.63 -9.15 6.12
CA ASN A 46 13.68 -9.91 5.30
C ASN A 46 12.91 -9.08 4.25
N GLY A 47 13.50 -7.99 3.76
CA GLY A 47 12.93 -7.10 2.79
C GLY A 47 12.80 -5.65 3.28
N ARG A 48 12.23 -4.80 2.45
CA ARG A 48 12.05 -3.37 2.78
C ARG A 48 10.74 -3.17 3.51
N HIS A 49 10.85 -2.69 4.75
CA HIS A 49 9.69 -2.39 5.59
C HIS A 49 9.77 -0.96 6.10
N VAL A 50 8.60 -0.34 6.26
CA VAL A 50 8.44 1.01 6.78
C VAL A 50 7.46 0.97 7.95
N ARG A 51 7.78 1.63 9.05
CA ARG A 51 6.87 1.74 10.19
C ARG A 51 5.60 2.50 9.79
N ALA A 52 4.44 1.97 10.15
CA ALA A 52 3.13 2.55 9.82
C ALA A 52 3.05 4.05 10.19
N ALA A 53 3.60 4.42 11.37
CA ALA A 53 3.68 5.79 11.82
C ALA A 53 4.46 6.75 10.91
N ALA A 54 5.31 6.26 10.02
CA ALA A 54 6.11 7.10 9.12
C ALA A 54 5.45 7.32 7.75
N CYS A 55 4.37 6.60 7.43
CA CYS A 55 3.75 6.70 6.11
C CYS A 55 3.23 8.12 5.78
N TRP A 56 2.78 8.88 6.79
CA TRP A 56 2.37 10.28 6.56
C TRP A 56 3.54 11.20 6.20
N MET A 57 4.78 10.89 6.65
CA MET A 57 5.98 11.64 6.26
C MET A 57 6.27 11.44 4.79
N ILE A 58 6.07 10.23 4.28
CA ILE A 58 6.21 9.90 2.86
C ILE A 58 5.18 10.67 2.04
N SER A 59 3.89 10.61 2.45
CA SER A 59 2.83 11.39 1.79
C SER A 59 3.17 12.87 1.75
N PHE A 60 3.56 13.45 2.89
CA PHE A 60 3.92 14.85 2.99
C PHE A 60 5.07 15.20 2.04
N TYR A 61 6.13 14.39 2.01
CA TYR A 61 7.32 14.67 1.21
C TYR A 61 7.01 14.82 -0.28
N PHE A 62 6.14 13.97 -0.83
CA PHE A 62 5.79 14.01 -2.25
C PHE A 62 4.67 15.01 -2.56
N ASP A 63 3.63 15.08 -1.75
CA ASP A 63 2.50 15.99 -1.97
C ASP A 63 2.93 17.47 -1.91
N SER A 64 3.88 17.79 -1.04
CA SER A 64 4.36 19.17 -0.86
C SER A 64 5.46 19.59 -1.85
N ALA A 65 5.91 18.68 -2.73
CA ALA A 65 7.05 18.92 -3.63
C ALA A 65 6.90 20.12 -4.59
N LYS A 66 5.66 20.50 -4.92
CA LYS A 66 5.38 21.68 -5.78
C LYS A 66 5.36 23.00 -5.01
N ARG A 67 5.38 22.98 -3.68
CA ARG A 67 5.20 24.15 -2.80
C ARG A 67 6.40 24.42 -1.91
N LEU A 68 7.15 23.36 -1.54
CA LEU A 68 8.28 23.41 -0.63
C LEU A 68 9.55 22.89 -1.29
N THR A 69 10.67 23.49 -0.95
CA THR A 69 11.99 22.97 -1.35
C THR A 69 12.26 21.61 -0.69
N ALA A 70 13.24 20.86 -1.20
CA ALA A 70 13.63 19.59 -0.62
C ALA A 70 14.13 19.77 0.83
N GLU A 71 14.87 20.83 1.09
CA GLU A 71 15.42 21.16 2.41
C GLU A 71 14.31 21.45 3.43
N GLU A 72 13.33 22.29 3.08
CA GLU A 72 12.18 22.59 3.94
C GLU A 72 11.40 21.32 4.29
N ARG A 73 11.18 20.44 3.32
CA ARG A 73 10.49 19.16 3.54
C ARG A 73 11.27 18.26 4.50
N LEU A 74 12.59 18.12 4.31
CA LEU A 74 13.44 17.32 5.18
C LEU A 74 13.51 17.90 6.60
N ASN A 75 13.66 19.21 6.74
CA ASN A 75 13.66 19.86 8.05
C ASN A 75 12.32 19.66 8.78
N THR A 76 11.20 19.72 8.07
CA THR A 76 9.86 19.44 8.61
C THR A 76 9.74 17.99 9.09
N ILE A 77 10.22 17.01 8.31
CA ILE A 77 10.23 15.60 8.69
C ILE A 77 11.08 15.36 9.94
N ARG A 78 12.29 15.94 10.00
CA ARG A 78 13.18 15.83 11.18
C ARG A 78 12.57 16.45 12.45
N ALA A 79 11.87 17.58 12.31
CA ALA A 79 11.17 18.20 13.43
C ALA A 79 10.03 17.32 13.96
N ALA A 80 9.31 16.67 13.06
CA ALA A 80 8.22 15.76 13.39
C ALA A 80 8.72 14.43 13.98
N GLU A 81 9.85 13.90 13.48
CA GLU A 81 10.51 12.73 14.06
C GLU A 81 10.81 12.92 15.55
N LYS A 82 11.44 14.05 15.90
CA LYS A 82 11.76 14.37 17.30
C LYS A 82 10.53 14.33 18.19
N ARG A 83 9.35 14.75 17.67
CA ARG A 83 8.08 14.70 18.41
C ARG A 83 7.59 13.26 18.57
N LEU A 84 7.71 12.44 17.54
CA LEU A 84 7.31 11.02 17.59
C LEU A 84 8.17 10.21 18.56
N LEU A 85 9.48 10.40 18.54
CA LEU A 85 10.43 9.66 19.40
C LEU A 85 10.43 10.17 20.84
N GLY A 86 10.19 11.47 21.05
CA GLY A 86 10.23 12.10 22.38
C GLY A 86 9.00 11.83 23.27
N LYS A 87 7.92 11.32 22.70
CA LYS A 87 6.70 10.94 23.40
C LYS A 87 6.47 9.45 23.15
N HIS A 88 6.26 8.67 24.21
CA HIS A 88 5.86 7.25 24.11
C HIS A 88 4.43 7.15 23.55
N MET A 89 4.25 7.56 22.31
CA MET A 89 2.97 7.52 21.62
C MET A 89 2.84 6.15 20.94
N ASN A 90 2.13 5.24 21.63
CA ASN A 90 1.93 3.87 21.15
C ASN A 90 0.58 3.67 20.43
N GLU A 91 -0.24 4.71 20.35
CA GLU A 91 -1.60 4.65 19.82
C GLU A 91 -1.89 5.80 18.85
N TRP A 92 -2.59 5.48 17.74
CA TRP A 92 -3.02 6.46 16.75
C TRP A 92 -3.94 7.53 17.32
N SER A 93 -4.79 7.19 18.31
CA SER A 93 -5.63 8.14 19.03
C SER A 93 -4.83 9.30 19.62
N LEU A 94 -3.66 8.98 20.21
CA LEU A 94 -2.76 9.98 20.76
C LEU A 94 -2.07 10.81 19.66
N LEU A 95 -1.71 10.19 18.54
CA LEU A 95 -1.14 10.90 17.38
C LEU A 95 -2.14 11.89 16.78
N LEU A 96 -3.41 11.50 16.65
CA LEU A 96 -4.46 12.34 16.08
C LEU A 96 -4.80 13.55 16.95
N LEU A 97 -4.56 13.49 18.26
CA LEU A 97 -4.79 14.58 19.20
C LEU A 97 -3.62 15.57 19.34
N GLN A 98 -2.45 15.24 18.75
CA GLN A 98 -1.29 16.11 18.85
C GLN A 98 -1.38 17.30 17.89
N ASP A 99 -0.73 18.39 18.28
CA ASP A 99 -0.41 19.50 17.39
C ASP A 99 0.78 19.11 16.50
N TRP A 100 0.50 18.94 15.22
CA TRP A 100 1.48 18.60 14.18
C TRP A 100 1.97 19.82 13.40
N THR A 101 1.79 21.04 13.95
CA THR A 101 2.25 22.28 13.35
C THR A 101 3.78 22.40 13.52
N VAL A 102 4.50 22.55 12.43
CA VAL A 102 5.93 22.83 12.40
C VAL A 102 6.14 24.28 12.01
N HIS A 103 6.83 25.03 12.87
CA HIS A 103 7.25 26.41 12.58
C HIS A 103 8.71 26.40 12.13
N ASN A 104 8.97 27.02 10.99
CA ASN A 104 10.32 27.23 10.47
C ASN A 104 10.41 28.66 9.98
N GLU A 105 11.02 29.54 10.76
CA GLU A 105 11.16 30.98 10.49
C GLU A 105 9.87 31.62 9.97
N PHE A 106 9.73 31.73 8.66
CA PHE A 106 8.59 32.35 7.99
C PHE A 106 7.49 31.38 7.56
N LEU A 107 7.72 30.06 7.74
CA LEU A 107 6.79 29.03 7.32
C LEU A 107 6.12 28.37 8.52
N THR A 108 4.82 28.17 8.38
CA THR A 108 4.03 27.34 9.29
C THR A 108 3.41 26.22 8.49
N ILE A 109 3.76 24.97 8.85
CA ILE A 109 3.33 23.79 8.12
C ILE A 109 2.50 22.92 9.05
N ASP A 110 1.22 22.74 8.70
CA ASP A 110 0.31 21.83 9.41
C ASP A 110 0.38 20.42 8.79
N LEU A 111 0.85 19.46 9.57
CA LEU A 111 0.97 18.06 9.16
C LEU A 111 -0.23 17.21 9.61
N ALA A 112 -1.15 17.73 10.41
CA ALA A 112 -2.31 16.99 10.91
C ALA A 112 -3.16 16.36 9.80
N PRO A 113 -3.38 17.02 8.63
CA PRO A 113 -4.12 16.40 7.52
C PRO A 113 -3.45 15.14 6.97
N PHE A 114 -2.10 15.08 6.98
CA PHE A 114 -1.35 13.90 6.52
C PHE A 114 -1.46 12.76 7.54
N VAL A 115 -1.32 13.07 8.83
CA VAL A 115 -1.48 12.08 9.91
C VAL A 115 -2.87 11.46 9.86
N ARG A 116 -3.92 12.28 9.74
CA ARG A 116 -5.32 11.81 9.68
C ARG A 116 -5.58 10.92 8.47
N ARG A 117 -5.20 11.36 7.28
CA ARG A 117 -5.36 10.57 6.05
C ARG A 117 -4.60 9.26 6.10
N THR A 118 -3.45 9.22 6.76
CA THR A 118 -2.68 7.99 6.94
C THR A 118 -3.39 7.03 7.88
N ALA A 119 -3.96 7.50 9.00
CA ALA A 119 -4.74 6.67 9.90
C ALA A 119 -5.95 6.04 9.17
N GLU A 120 -6.72 6.83 8.42
CA GLU A 120 -7.85 6.34 7.61
C GLU A 120 -7.41 5.25 6.60
N ARG A 121 -6.24 5.41 5.98
CA ARG A 121 -5.70 4.44 5.03
C ARG A 121 -5.17 3.17 5.68
N LEU A 122 -4.66 3.26 6.88
CA LEU A 122 -4.26 2.09 7.66
C LEU A 122 -5.48 1.26 8.05
N ASP A 123 -6.57 1.90 8.48
CA ASP A 123 -7.83 1.22 8.77
C ASP A 123 -8.39 0.52 7.51
N GLU A 124 -8.32 1.18 6.34
CA GLU A 124 -8.71 0.57 5.07
C GLU A 124 -7.81 -0.63 4.70
N LEU A 125 -6.51 -0.56 4.95
CA LEU A 125 -5.57 -1.67 4.69
C LEU A 125 -5.86 -2.85 5.62
N GLU A 126 -6.12 -2.61 6.89
CA GLU A 126 -6.48 -3.65 7.85
C GLU A 126 -7.80 -4.31 7.46
N ALA A 127 -8.83 -3.52 7.16
CA ALA A 127 -10.10 -4.03 6.66
C ALA A 127 -9.92 -4.85 5.36
N ALA A 128 -9.02 -4.44 4.47
CA ALA A 128 -8.71 -5.17 3.24
C ALA A 128 -8.03 -6.52 3.53
N ARG A 129 -7.17 -6.59 4.53
CA ARG A 129 -6.58 -7.87 4.99
C ARG A 129 -7.64 -8.78 5.59
N ASP A 130 -8.57 -8.22 6.37
CA ASP A 130 -9.61 -8.97 7.06
C ASP A 130 -10.63 -9.61 6.13
N ILE A 131 -10.95 -8.99 5.00
CA ILE A 131 -11.89 -9.59 4.04
C ILE A 131 -11.29 -10.71 3.21
N VAL A 132 -9.98 -10.96 3.30
CA VAL A 132 -9.29 -11.94 2.47
C VAL A 132 -8.95 -13.19 3.27
N THR A 133 -9.08 -14.34 2.64
CA THR A 133 -8.62 -15.63 3.16
C THR A 133 -7.91 -16.40 2.06
N ALA A 134 -6.96 -17.23 2.45
CA ALA A 134 -6.30 -18.18 1.57
C ALA A 134 -6.25 -19.55 2.25
N SER A 135 -6.65 -20.59 1.54
CA SER A 135 -6.60 -21.96 2.02
C SER A 135 -6.32 -22.88 0.83
N ASP A 136 -5.49 -23.87 1.02
CA ASP A 136 -5.12 -24.82 -0.04
C ASP A 136 -6.35 -25.55 -0.63
N ASP A 137 -7.41 -25.72 0.16
CA ASP A 137 -8.68 -26.31 -0.26
C ASP A 137 -9.49 -25.40 -1.20
N ILE A 138 -9.13 -24.12 -1.30
CA ILE A 138 -9.83 -23.12 -2.11
C ILE A 138 -8.88 -22.62 -3.21
N LEU A 139 -9.16 -23.01 -4.46
CA LEU A 139 -8.42 -22.57 -5.64
C LEU A 139 -6.88 -22.72 -5.51
N GLY A 140 -6.42 -23.78 -4.80
CA GLY A 140 -5.00 -24.06 -4.61
C GLY A 140 -4.26 -22.97 -3.80
N GLY A 141 -4.91 -22.38 -2.80
CA GLY A 141 -4.32 -21.36 -1.94
C GLY A 141 -4.39 -19.94 -2.48
N ALA A 142 -5.12 -19.71 -3.57
CA ALA A 142 -5.30 -18.34 -4.09
C ALA A 142 -6.09 -17.49 -3.07
N PRO A 143 -5.71 -16.22 -2.86
CA PRO A 143 -6.47 -15.30 -2.01
C PRO A 143 -7.87 -15.07 -2.56
N VAL A 144 -8.88 -15.32 -1.74
CA VAL A 144 -10.30 -15.14 -2.06
C VAL A 144 -10.96 -14.22 -1.06
N ILE A 145 -12.09 -13.63 -1.45
CA ILE A 145 -12.93 -12.88 -0.51
C ILE A 145 -13.53 -13.87 0.48
N ARG A 146 -13.36 -13.60 1.77
CA ARG A 146 -13.80 -14.45 2.89
C ARG A 146 -15.26 -14.85 2.75
N GLY A 147 -15.55 -16.13 2.95
CA GLY A 147 -16.88 -16.71 2.81
C GLY A 147 -17.30 -16.94 1.35
N THR A 148 -16.42 -16.73 0.39
CA THR A 148 -16.67 -16.95 -1.05
C THR A 148 -15.54 -17.77 -1.69
N ARG A 149 -15.69 -18.09 -2.99
CA ARG A 149 -14.62 -18.64 -3.84
C ARG A 149 -14.17 -17.61 -4.90
N ILE A 150 -14.42 -16.33 -4.68
CA ILE A 150 -14.12 -15.25 -5.64
C ILE A 150 -12.67 -14.80 -5.41
N PRO A 151 -11.77 -14.96 -6.41
CA PRO A 151 -10.39 -14.51 -6.29
C PRO A 151 -10.31 -12.98 -6.16
N VAL A 152 -9.56 -12.50 -5.18
CA VAL A 152 -9.40 -11.07 -4.93
C VAL A 152 -8.79 -10.36 -6.14
N TYR A 153 -7.81 -10.99 -6.80
CA TYR A 153 -7.13 -10.40 -7.96
C TYR A 153 -8.02 -10.27 -9.18
N ASP A 154 -9.04 -11.10 -9.35
CA ASP A 154 -9.99 -10.98 -10.47
C ASP A 154 -10.88 -9.75 -10.31
N ILE A 155 -11.31 -9.47 -9.06
CA ILE A 155 -12.07 -8.26 -8.74
C ILE A 155 -11.19 -7.02 -8.95
N ALA A 156 -9.95 -7.02 -8.42
CA ALA A 156 -9.01 -5.93 -8.59
C ALA A 156 -8.66 -5.68 -10.07
N ALA A 157 -8.49 -6.73 -10.87
CA ALA A 157 -8.27 -6.64 -12.30
C ALA A 157 -9.46 -6.00 -13.03
N SER A 158 -10.68 -6.37 -12.64
CA SER A 158 -11.91 -5.79 -13.19
C SER A 158 -12.00 -4.28 -12.92
N VAL A 159 -11.67 -3.85 -11.68
CA VAL A 159 -11.63 -2.43 -11.31
C VAL A 159 -10.53 -1.70 -12.10
N THR A 160 -9.33 -2.28 -12.20
CA THR A 160 -8.20 -1.71 -12.94
C THR A 160 -8.51 -1.58 -14.45
N ALA A 161 -9.28 -2.50 -15.01
CA ALA A 161 -9.76 -2.44 -16.38
C ALA A 161 -10.87 -1.39 -16.60
N GLY A 162 -11.28 -0.67 -15.56
CA GLY A 162 -12.31 0.37 -15.62
C GLY A 162 -13.73 -0.17 -15.75
N ILE A 163 -13.97 -1.44 -15.39
CA ILE A 163 -15.32 -2.00 -15.38
C ILE A 163 -16.14 -1.28 -14.29
N PRO A 164 -17.32 -0.72 -14.62
CA PRO A 164 -18.16 -0.05 -13.63
C PRO A 164 -18.52 -0.99 -12.46
N THR A 165 -18.49 -0.47 -11.24
CA THR A 165 -18.81 -1.25 -10.01
C THR A 165 -20.14 -1.98 -10.12
N GLN A 166 -21.15 -1.36 -10.72
CA GLN A 166 -22.45 -1.97 -10.95
C GLN A 166 -22.36 -3.25 -11.78
N ARG A 167 -21.55 -3.27 -12.83
CA ARG A 167 -21.32 -4.46 -13.68
C ARG A 167 -20.59 -5.57 -12.92
N ILE A 168 -19.67 -5.20 -12.00
CA ILE A 168 -19.00 -6.17 -11.14
C ILE A 168 -19.99 -6.78 -10.16
N LEU A 169 -20.91 -5.99 -9.58
CA LEU A 169 -21.96 -6.47 -8.69
C LEU A 169 -22.96 -7.38 -9.42
N GLU A 170 -23.30 -7.07 -10.67
CA GLU A 170 -24.15 -7.94 -11.50
C GLU A 170 -23.50 -9.31 -11.75
N ALA A 171 -22.18 -9.34 -11.98
CA ALA A 171 -21.42 -10.58 -12.16
C ALA A 171 -21.20 -11.36 -10.86
N TYR A 172 -21.12 -10.65 -9.73
CA TYR A 172 -20.86 -11.20 -8.41
C TYR A 172 -21.89 -10.68 -7.38
N PRO A 173 -23.16 -11.13 -7.42
CA PRO A 173 -24.23 -10.57 -6.60
C PRO A 173 -24.03 -10.72 -5.08
N GLY A 174 -23.11 -11.59 -4.66
CA GLY A 174 -22.76 -11.79 -3.24
C GLY A 174 -21.75 -10.78 -2.69
N LEU A 175 -21.25 -9.86 -3.52
CA LEU A 175 -20.31 -8.83 -3.09
C LEU A 175 -21.02 -7.50 -2.82
N SER A 176 -20.42 -6.70 -1.93
CA SER A 176 -20.75 -5.29 -1.72
C SER A 176 -19.74 -4.38 -2.43
N GLU A 177 -20.12 -3.12 -2.70
CA GLU A 177 -19.18 -2.10 -3.21
C GLU A 177 -17.97 -1.92 -2.29
N HIS A 178 -18.19 -2.02 -0.98
CA HIS A 178 -17.14 -1.94 0.01
C HIS A 178 -16.10 -3.07 -0.16
N GLN A 179 -16.57 -4.32 -0.36
CA GLN A 179 -15.67 -5.46 -0.61
C GLN A 179 -14.91 -5.32 -1.93
N ILE A 180 -15.51 -4.77 -2.97
CA ILE A 180 -14.83 -4.50 -4.26
C ILE A 180 -13.69 -3.49 -4.05
N ARG A 181 -13.95 -2.41 -3.30
CA ARG A 181 -12.92 -1.41 -2.97
C ARG A 181 -11.79 -2.00 -2.14
N LEU A 182 -12.11 -2.75 -1.09
CA LEU A 182 -11.12 -3.40 -0.24
C LEU A 182 -10.30 -4.46 -0.99
N ALA A 183 -10.91 -5.21 -1.92
CA ALA A 183 -10.20 -6.14 -2.79
C ALA A 183 -9.12 -5.45 -3.64
N SER A 184 -9.42 -4.25 -4.15
CA SER A 184 -8.44 -3.45 -4.90
C SER A 184 -7.28 -2.98 -4.00
N ILE A 185 -7.57 -2.50 -2.80
CA ILE A 185 -6.56 -2.09 -1.80
C ILE A 185 -5.66 -3.28 -1.45
N PHE A 186 -6.24 -4.46 -1.19
CA PHE A 186 -5.47 -5.66 -0.90
C PHE A 186 -4.54 -6.04 -2.05
N ALA A 187 -5.04 -6.02 -3.28
CA ALA A 187 -4.26 -6.40 -4.47
C ALA A 187 -3.10 -5.43 -4.74
N GLU A 188 -3.31 -4.13 -4.55
CA GLU A 188 -2.27 -3.11 -4.66
C GLU A 188 -1.18 -3.30 -3.58
N ALA A 189 -1.59 -3.57 -2.34
CA ALA A 189 -0.69 -3.80 -1.21
C ALA A 189 0.08 -5.13 -1.31
N ASN A 190 -0.54 -6.14 -1.93
CA ASN A 190 0.01 -7.48 -2.09
C ASN A 190 0.00 -7.90 -3.57
N PRO A 191 0.81 -7.25 -4.43
CA PRO A 191 0.87 -7.63 -5.84
C PRO A 191 1.27 -9.10 -5.96
N PRO A 192 0.61 -9.84 -6.87
CA PRO A 192 0.90 -11.26 -7.04
C PRO A 192 2.39 -11.45 -7.36
N ARG A 193 3.08 -12.25 -6.55
CA ARG A 193 4.44 -12.65 -6.84
C ARG A 193 4.37 -13.65 -7.97
N GLY A 194 4.84 -13.26 -9.15
CA GLY A 194 4.84 -14.25 -10.22
C GLY A 194 5.53 -13.79 -11.47
N ARG A 195 6.66 -14.41 -11.73
CA ARG A 195 6.91 -14.90 -13.07
C ARG A 195 5.68 -15.72 -13.44
N PRO A 196 5.00 -15.48 -14.59
CA PRO A 196 3.98 -16.41 -15.07
C PRO A 196 4.59 -17.81 -14.95
N ARG A 197 3.87 -18.77 -14.37
CA ARG A 197 4.33 -20.16 -14.36
C ARG A 197 4.73 -20.45 -15.80
N LEU A 198 6.00 -20.73 -16.02
CA LEU A 198 6.41 -21.30 -17.29
C LEU A 198 5.50 -22.50 -17.48
N ALA A 199 4.97 -22.66 -18.67
CA ALA A 199 4.14 -23.80 -19.09
C ALA A 199 4.89 -25.15 -18.97
N GLY A 200 5.53 -25.38 -17.82
CA GLY A 200 6.27 -26.58 -17.48
C GLY A 200 5.39 -27.74 -17.06
N ASP A 201 4.11 -27.48 -16.79
CA ASP A 201 3.11 -28.50 -16.46
C ASP A 201 2.06 -28.66 -17.57
N ILE A 202 2.44 -28.43 -18.81
CA ILE A 202 1.60 -28.85 -19.93
C ILE A 202 1.75 -30.36 -20.03
N PRO A 203 0.67 -31.15 -19.88
CA PRO A 203 0.75 -32.60 -20.11
C PRO A 203 1.39 -32.89 -21.47
N GLU A 204 2.19 -33.94 -21.55
CA GLU A 204 2.87 -34.34 -22.82
C GLU A 204 1.89 -34.51 -23.99
N GLU A 205 0.61 -34.71 -23.71
CA GLU A 205 -0.49 -34.86 -24.67
C GLU A 205 -1.12 -33.55 -25.12
N ALA A 206 -0.71 -32.39 -24.57
CA ALA A 206 -1.31 -31.10 -24.90
C ALA A 206 -0.85 -30.62 -26.30
N VAL A 207 -1.82 -30.38 -27.18
CA VAL A 207 -1.58 -29.83 -28.51
C VAL A 207 -1.54 -28.31 -28.43
N ILE A 208 -0.44 -27.69 -28.85
CA ILE A 208 -0.31 -26.22 -28.94
C ILE A 208 -1.17 -25.75 -30.12
N VAL A 209 -2.31 -25.14 -29.84
CA VAL A 209 -3.23 -24.63 -30.88
C VAL A 209 -2.76 -23.27 -31.44
N THR A 210 -1.96 -22.50 -30.70
CA THR A 210 -1.39 -21.23 -31.18
C THR A 210 -0.06 -20.92 -30.50
N ASP A 211 1.00 -20.70 -31.26
CA ASP A 211 2.30 -20.19 -30.79
C ASP A 211 2.51 -18.77 -31.33
N ARG A 212 2.30 -17.75 -30.49
CA ARG A 212 2.63 -16.34 -30.78
C ARG A 212 3.92 -15.95 -30.10
N ARG A 213 5.05 -16.00 -30.80
CA ARG A 213 6.32 -15.45 -30.33
C ARG A 213 6.34 -13.93 -30.55
N ILE A 214 6.23 -13.17 -29.49
CA ILE A 214 6.46 -11.72 -29.52
C ILE A 214 7.96 -11.50 -29.40
N SER A 215 8.60 -11.07 -30.53
CA SER A 215 10.01 -10.70 -30.50
C SER A 215 10.23 -9.46 -29.62
N ARG A 216 11.12 -9.54 -28.63
CA ARG A 216 11.56 -8.37 -27.87
C ARG A 216 12.23 -7.39 -28.82
N ARG A 217 11.68 -6.18 -29.00
CA ARG A 217 12.36 -5.07 -29.65
C ARG A 217 13.67 -4.81 -28.91
N ARG A 218 14.81 -5.11 -29.55
CA ARG A 218 16.11 -4.60 -29.11
C ARG A 218 16.03 -3.07 -29.17
N LYS A 219 16.25 -2.37 -28.07
CA LYS A 219 16.57 -0.94 -28.12
C LYS A 219 17.88 -0.83 -28.89
N ALA A 220 17.85 -0.17 -30.03
CA ALA A 220 19.05 0.34 -30.68
C ALA A 220 19.69 1.37 -29.73
N GLY A 221 21.01 1.26 -29.58
CA GLY A 221 21.84 2.11 -28.73
C GLY A 221 21.94 3.56 -29.20
#